data_de88a77a0b84fd100106a926fa99d0b9
#
_entry.id   de88a77a0b84fd100106a926fa99d0b9
#
_cell.length_a   1.000
_cell.length_b   1.000
_cell.length_c   1.000
_cell.angle_alpha   90.00
_cell.angle_beta   90.00
_cell.angle_gamma   90.00
#
_symmetry.space_group_name_H-M   'P 1'
#
loop_
_entity.id
_entity.type
_entity.pdbx_description
1 polymer ?
#
loop_
_entity_poly.entity_id
_entity_poly.type
_entity_poly.pdbx_seq_one_letter_code
_entity_poly.pdbx_strand_id
1 'polypeptide(L)'
;MVLDRAKGEFHLFGRRHAAVDAQSLCNHLDSLVGPVVGEVIMNNLETRLGKEDGARIREANPKAPVGELIKMLEETDLITGMGITKTVVPEDSNAPIMIETWNAVVKGDRGAAKSFLFSWWCGVLTAILGKELEVKTVQYDEKANLMKCEIVPRRSE
;
A
#
# COMPACT_ATOMS: atom_id res chain seq x y z
N MET A 1 0.13 3.62 -16.27
CA MET A 1 -0.51 2.28 -16.53
C MET A 1 -0.54 2.02 -18.02
N VAL A 2 -0.12 0.84 -18.45
CA VAL A 2 -0.13 0.42 -19.85
C VAL A 2 -0.77 -0.96 -19.97
N LEU A 3 -1.76 -1.10 -20.84
CA LEU A 3 -2.36 -2.37 -21.20
C LEU A 3 -1.89 -2.75 -22.62
N ASP A 4 -0.99 -3.71 -22.72
CA ASP A 4 -0.60 -4.30 -24.00
C ASP A 4 -1.62 -5.38 -24.40
N ARG A 5 -2.62 -4.99 -25.18
CA ARG A 5 -3.71 -5.89 -25.62
C ARG A 5 -3.21 -7.00 -26.53
N ALA A 6 -2.15 -6.77 -27.29
CA ALA A 6 -1.59 -7.77 -28.20
C ALA A 6 -0.93 -8.93 -27.47
N LYS A 7 -0.34 -8.63 -26.32
CA LYS A 7 0.32 -9.63 -25.46
C LYS A 7 -0.55 -10.08 -24.28
N GLY A 8 -1.69 -9.40 -24.04
CA GLY A 8 -2.50 -9.64 -22.85
C GLY A 8 -1.79 -9.26 -21.55
N GLU A 9 -0.91 -8.25 -21.61
CA GLU A 9 -0.09 -7.85 -20.48
C GLU A 9 -0.56 -6.52 -19.89
N PHE A 10 -0.66 -6.48 -18.56
CA PHE A 10 -0.92 -5.27 -17.79
C PHE A 10 0.38 -4.81 -17.11
N HIS A 11 0.80 -3.59 -17.36
CA HIS A 11 2.00 -2.99 -16.79
C HIS A 11 1.66 -1.76 -15.94
N LEU A 12 2.17 -1.76 -14.70
CA LEU A 12 2.09 -0.66 -13.76
C LEU A 12 3.49 -0.39 -13.19
N PHE A 13 3.91 0.87 -13.13
CA PHE A 13 5.25 1.28 -12.69
C PHE A 13 6.40 0.52 -13.37
N GLY A 14 6.23 0.23 -14.67
CA GLY A 14 7.23 -0.52 -15.45
C GLY A 14 7.30 -2.02 -15.16
N ARG A 15 6.39 -2.56 -14.37
CA ARG A 15 6.29 -3.99 -14.07
C ARG A 15 5.05 -4.61 -14.72
N ARG A 16 5.18 -5.88 -15.10
CA ARG A 16 4.05 -6.72 -15.48
C ARG A 16 3.30 -7.16 -14.23
N HIS A 17 1.99 -6.99 -14.25
CA HIS A 17 1.10 -7.40 -13.18
C HIS A 17 0.11 -8.47 -13.67
N ALA A 18 -0.38 -9.27 -12.75
CA ALA A 18 -1.49 -10.19 -12.95
C ALA A 18 -2.66 -9.79 -12.06
N ALA A 19 -3.88 -9.95 -12.54
CA ALA A 19 -5.06 -9.79 -11.71
C ALA A 19 -5.20 -11.02 -10.81
N VAL A 20 -5.34 -10.79 -9.49
CA VAL A 20 -5.58 -11.84 -8.49
C VAL A 20 -6.72 -11.40 -7.57
N ASP A 21 -7.47 -12.37 -7.03
CA ASP A 21 -8.40 -12.10 -5.93
C ASP A 21 -7.59 -11.93 -4.64
N ALA A 22 -7.30 -10.67 -4.31
CA ALA A 22 -6.45 -10.32 -3.19
C ALA A 22 -7.05 -10.74 -1.84
N GLN A 23 -8.38 -10.66 -1.67
CA GLN A 23 -9.04 -11.09 -0.43
C GLN A 23 -8.91 -12.60 -0.25
N SER A 24 -9.15 -13.39 -1.30
CA SER A 24 -8.97 -14.84 -1.26
C SER A 24 -7.52 -15.24 -1.02
N LEU A 25 -6.56 -14.49 -1.59
CA LEU A 25 -5.13 -14.72 -1.33
C LEU A 25 -4.79 -14.52 0.16
N CYS A 26 -5.23 -13.43 0.77
CA CYS A 26 -5.02 -13.17 2.18
C CYS A 26 -5.65 -14.24 3.07
N ASN A 27 -6.91 -14.60 2.81
CA ASN A 27 -7.63 -15.61 3.55
C ASN A 27 -6.95 -16.99 3.44
N HIS A 28 -6.48 -17.34 2.24
CA HIS A 28 -5.77 -18.60 2.01
C HIS A 28 -4.42 -18.63 2.73
N LEU A 29 -3.66 -17.56 2.70
CA LEU A 29 -2.40 -17.44 3.43
C LEU A 29 -2.63 -17.65 4.93
N ASP A 30 -3.61 -16.93 5.51
CA ASP A 30 -3.95 -17.05 6.93
C ASP A 30 -4.42 -18.47 7.29
N SER A 31 -5.12 -19.15 6.38
CA SER A 31 -5.54 -20.55 6.60
C SER A 31 -4.40 -21.56 6.62
N LEU A 32 -3.33 -21.28 5.87
CA LEU A 32 -2.16 -22.16 5.77
C LEU A 32 -1.19 -22.00 6.95
N VAL A 33 -0.95 -20.77 7.38
CA VAL A 33 0.12 -20.48 8.35
C VAL A 33 -0.37 -19.82 9.63
N GLY A 34 -1.65 -19.52 9.73
CA GLY A 34 -2.27 -18.74 10.81
C GLY A 34 -2.13 -17.23 10.61
N PRO A 35 -3.06 -16.43 11.19
CA PRO A 35 -3.14 -15.00 10.91
C PRO A 35 -1.91 -14.21 11.37
N VAL A 36 -1.26 -14.59 12.46
CA VAL A 36 -0.05 -13.89 12.95
C VAL A 36 1.11 -14.04 11.96
N VAL A 37 1.35 -15.25 11.47
CA VAL A 37 2.42 -15.51 10.50
C VAL A 37 2.04 -14.95 9.13
N GLY A 38 0.78 -15.05 8.73
CA GLY A 38 0.25 -14.46 7.51
C GLY A 38 0.46 -12.93 7.47
N GLU A 39 0.20 -12.24 8.57
CA GLU A 39 0.46 -10.80 8.72
C GLU A 39 1.95 -10.49 8.51
N VAL A 40 2.85 -11.23 9.15
CA VAL A 40 4.31 -11.00 9.02
C VAL A 40 4.79 -11.23 7.58
N ILE A 41 4.35 -12.31 6.95
CA ILE A 41 4.72 -12.62 5.56
C ILE A 41 4.23 -11.50 4.63
N MET A 42 2.95 -11.13 4.74
CA MET A 42 2.36 -10.09 3.89
C MET A 42 3.02 -8.74 4.11
N ASN A 43 3.27 -8.36 5.37
CA ASN A 43 3.95 -7.11 5.70
C ASN A 43 5.35 -7.03 5.05
N ASN A 44 6.15 -8.09 5.15
CA ASN A 44 7.49 -8.09 4.57
C ASN A 44 7.44 -8.02 3.04
N LEU A 45 6.54 -8.78 2.41
CA LEU A 45 6.37 -8.81 0.96
C LEU A 45 5.93 -7.44 0.43
N GLU A 46 4.83 -6.91 0.96
CA GLU A 46 4.23 -5.67 0.48
C GLU A 46 5.11 -4.44 0.78
N THR A 47 5.75 -4.38 1.95
CA THR A 47 6.70 -3.28 2.24
C THR A 47 7.88 -3.27 1.27
N ARG A 48 8.41 -4.45 0.93
CA ARG A 48 9.49 -4.55 -0.05
C ARG A 48 9.05 -4.12 -1.45
N LEU A 49 7.91 -4.62 -1.91
CA LEU A 49 7.34 -4.24 -3.21
C LEU A 49 7.06 -2.73 -3.26
N GLY A 50 6.49 -2.18 -2.20
CA GLY A 50 6.23 -0.74 -2.08
C GLY A 50 7.53 0.09 -2.15
N LYS A 51 8.60 -0.30 -1.44
CA LYS A 51 9.89 0.39 -1.52
C LYS A 51 10.45 0.40 -2.95
N GLU A 52 10.37 -0.73 -3.65
CA GLU A 52 10.83 -0.82 -5.04
C GLU A 52 9.98 0.04 -5.99
N ASP A 53 8.67 0.05 -5.82
CA ASP A 53 7.77 0.88 -6.63
C ASP A 53 7.95 2.37 -6.33
N GLY A 54 8.06 2.75 -5.06
CA GLY A 54 8.31 4.13 -4.63
C GLY A 54 9.64 4.68 -5.17
N ALA A 55 10.70 3.86 -5.18
CA ALA A 55 11.98 4.24 -5.76
C ALA A 55 11.87 4.52 -7.26
N ARG A 56 11.17 3.65 -8.02
CA ARG A 56 10.93 3.85 -9.46
C ARG A 56 10.09 5.08 -9.76
N ILE A 57 9.06 5.31 -8.94
CA ILE A 57 8.22 6.51 -9.06
C ILE A 57 9.05 7.77 -8.86
N ARG A 58 9.91 7.79 -7.83
CA ARG A 58 10.79 8.92 -7.55
C ARG A 58 11.85 9.10 -8.63
N GLU A 59 12.44 8.03 -9.16
CA GLU A 59 13.39 8.07 -10.27
C GLU A 59 12.77 8.61 -11.55
N ALA A 60 11.54 8.19 -11.87
CA ALA A 60 10.81 8.69 -13.03
C ALA A 60 10.35 10.15 -12.87
N ASN A 61 10.22 10.64 -11.64
CA ASN A 61 9.71 11.97 -11.31
C ASN A 61 10.61 12.70 -10.30
N PRO A 62 11.89 12.95 -10.60
CA PRO A 62 12.88 13.39 -9.61
C PRO A 62 12.60 14.76 -9.00
N LYS A 63 11.86 15.62 -9.72
CA LYS A 63 11.55 16.99 -9.30
C LYS A 63 10.10 17.15 -8.82
N ALA A 64 9.28 16.12 -8.93
CA ALA A 64 7.87 16.23 -8.54
C ALA A 64 7.73 16.44 -7.02
N PRO A 65 6.89 17.38 -6.57
CA PRO A 65 6.53 17.51 -5.17
C PRO A 65 5.91 16.23 -4.62
N VAL A 66 6.14 15.93 -3.33
CA VAL A 66 5.59 14.73 -2.67
C VAL A 66 4.07 14.64 -2.83
N GLY A 67 3.36 15.78 -2.68
CA GLY A 67 1.90 15.79 -2.81
C GLY A 67 1.39 15.40 -4.21
N GLU A 68 2.13 15.68 -5.27
CA GLU A 68 1.78 15.23 -6.63
C GLU A 68 1.97 13.72 -6.79
N LEU A 69 3.05 13.19 -6.23
CA LEU A 69 3.29 11.74 -6.25
C LEU A 69 2.21 10.97 -5.47
N ILE A 70 1.79 11.52 -4.32
CA ILE A 70 0.69 10.93 -3.53
C ILE A 70 -0.61 10.93 -4.32
N LYS A 71 -0.99 12.03 -4.96
CA LYS A 71 -2.19 12.07 -5.80
C LYS A 71 -2.16 11.06 -6.93
N MET A 72 -1.01 10.91 -7.58
CA MET A 72 -0.84 9.88 -8.62
C MET A 72 -1.04 8.46 -8.06
N LEU A 73 -0.60 8.19 -6.84
CA LEU A 73 -0.79 6.90 -6.17
C LEU A 73 -2.27 6.67 -5.81
N GLU A 74 -2.95 7.68 -5.27
CA GLU A 74 -4.38 7.62 -4.96
C GLU A 74 -5.21 7.35 -6.23
N GLU A 75 -4.89 8.01 -7.33
CA GLU A 75 -5.51 7.74 -8.64
C GLU A 75 -5.20 6.32 -9.14
N THR A 76 -3.99 5.84 -8.88
CA THR A 76 -3.60 4.46 -9.22
C THR A 76 -4.43 3.44 -8.46
N ASP A 77 -4.61 3.61 -7.15
CA ASP A 77 -5.46 2.73 -6.32
C ASP A 77 -6.89 2.68 -6.87
N LEU A 78 -7.46 3.83 -7.24
CA LEU A 78 -8.79 3.90 -7.83
C LEU A 78 -8.86 3.13 -9.16
N ILE A 79 -7.91 3.34 -10.06
CA ILE A 79 -7.91 2.74 -11.40
C ILE A 79 -7.66 1.23 -11.34
N THR A 80 -6.84 0.78 -10.39
CA THR A 80 -6.50 -0.64 -10.22
C THR A 80 -7.52 -1.40 -9.37
N GLY A 81 -8.52 -0.70 -8.82
CA GLY A 81 -9.56 -1.32 -7.99
C GLY A 81 -9.12 -1.62 -6.56
N MET A 82 -8.01 -1.05 -6.10
CA MET A 82 -7.56 -1.21 -4.71
C MET A 82 -8.48 -0.52 -3.71
N GLY A 83 -9.18 0.53 -4.14
CA GLY A 83 -10.13 1.31 -3.36
C GLY A 83 -10.03 2.81 -3.66
N ILE A 84 -10.78 3.60 -2.92
CA ILE A 84 -10.70 5.07 -2.96
C ILE A 84 -9.81 5.50 -1.79
N THR A 85 -8.54 5.76 -2.07
CA THR A 85 -7.54 6.10 -1.05
C THR A 85 -7.38 7.61 -0.92
N LYS A 86 -7.22 8.06 0.32
CA LYS A 86 -6.82 9.43 0.68
C LYS A 86 -5.69 9.38 1.68
N THR A 87 -4.63 10.12 1.38
CA THR A 87 -3.41 10.16 2.19
C THR A 87 -3.15 11.58 2.68
N VAL A 88 -2.93 11.73 3.98
CA VAL A 88 -2.56 13.01 4.61
C VAL A 88 -1.16 12.88 5.16
N VAL A 89 -0.21 13.58 4.53
CA VAL A 89 1.17 13.71 5.01
C VAL A 89 1.27 15.03 5.77
N PRO A 90 1.55 15.01 7.07
CA PRO A 90 1.66 16.22 7.87
C PRO A 90 2.94 16.99 7.54
N GLU A 91 2.93 18.31 7.80
CA GLU A 91 4.13 19.15 7.69
C GLU A 91 5.18 18.78 8.75
N ASP A 92 4.73 18.44 9.96
CA ASP A 92 5.62 17.89 10.98
C ASP A 92 6.05 16.48 10.60
N SER A 93 7.35 16.33 10.35
CA SER A 93 7.94 15.06 9.93
C SER A 93 7.83 13.93 10.97
N ASN A 94 7.50 14.23 12.22
CA ASN A 94 7.32 13.27 13.30
C ASN A 94 5.86 12.90 13.54
N ALA A 95 4.93 13.67 12.98
CA ALA A 95 3.52 13.36 13.09
C ALA A 95 3.14 12.16 12.20
N PRO A 96 2.11 11.38 12.59
CA PRO A 96 1.69 10.22 11.82
C PRO A 96 1.11 10.62 10.46
N ILE A 97 1.45 9.85 9.44
CA ILE A 97 0.80 9.90 8.12
C ILE A 97 -0.49 9.09 8.25
N MET A 98 -1.60 9.69 7.84
CA MET A 98 -2.91 9.04 7.88
C MET A 98 -3.30 8.59 6.48
N ILE A 99 -3.74 7.33 6.35
CA ILE A 99 -4.28 6.78 5.10
C ILE A 99 -5.68 6.25 5.39
N GLU A 100 -6.62 6.67 4.59
CA GLU A 100 -8.01 6.19 4.59
C GLU A 100 -8.33 5.60 3.23
N THR A 101 -8.91 4.38 3.20
CA THR A 101 -9.28 3.70 1.95
C THR A 101 -10.71 3.19 2.07
N TRP A 102 -11.62 3.78 1.28
CA TRP A 102 -13.00 3.32 1.13
C TRP A 102 -13.08 2.23 0.07
N ASN A 103 -13.95 1.27 0.29
CA ASN A 103 -14.16 0.15 -0.63
C ASN A 103 -12.87 -0.61 -0.95
N ALA A 104 -11.98 -0.76 0.04
CA ALA A 104 -10.73 -1.48 -0.15
C ALA A 104 -10.97 -2.89 -0.72
N VAL A 105 -10.13 -3.32 -1.66
CA VAL A 105 -10.19 -4.66 -2.28
C VAL A 105 -9.97 -5.77 -1.26
N VAL A 106 -9.16 -5.51 -0.23
CA VAL A 106 -8.94 -6.38 0.91
C VAL A 106 -9.44 -5.68 2.17
N LYS A 107 -10.25 -6.39 2.95
CA LYS A 107 -10.90 -5.89 4.16
C LYS A 107 -10.49 -6.70 5.36
N GLY A 108 -10.14 -6.02 6.43
CA GLY A 108 -9.80 -6.65 7.70
C GLY A 108 -8.64 -5.95 8.41
N ASP A 109 -8.66 -6.04 9.73
CA ASP A 109 -7.65 -5.47 10.63
C ASP A 109 -6.78 -6.56 11.29
N ARG A 110 -6.80 -7.78 10.73
CA ARG A 110 -6.07 -8.95 11.22
C ARG A 110 -5.42 -9.71 10.08
N GLY A 111 -4.37 -10.47 10.43
CA GLY A 111 -3.70 -11.38 9.52
C GLY A 111 -3.13 -10.70 8.28
N ALA A 112 -3.03 -11.45 7.20
CA ALA A 112 -2.51 -10.97 5.93
C ALA A 112 -3.31 -9.77 5.37
N ALA A 113 -4.63 -9.74 5.60
CA ALA A 113 -5.50 -8.65 5.15
C ALA A 113 -5.10 -7.28 5.74
N LYS A 114 -4.71 -7.24 7.02
CA LYS A 114 -4.24 -6.03 7.70
C LYS A 114 -3.03 -5.40 7.01
N SER A 115 -2.13 -6.23 6.50
CA SER A 115 -0.86 -5.79 5.95
C SER A 115 -0.88 -5.56 4.45
N PHE A 116 -1.83 -6.14 3.71
CA PHE A 116 -1.83 -6.15 2.24
C PHE A 116 -1.66 -4.76 1.62
N LEU A 117 -2.57 -3.83 1.88
CA LEU A 117 -2.55 -2.52 1.24
C LEU A 117 -1.56 -1.57 1.92
N PHE A 118 -1.62 -1.49 3.26
CA PHE A 118 -0.92 -0.43 4.00
C PHE A 118 0.58 -0.67 4.16
N SER A 119 1.02 -1.92 4.10
CA SER A 119 2.45 -2.23 4.07
C SER A 119 3.08 -1.82 2.74
N TRP A 120 2.36 -1.97 1.63
CA TRP A 120 2.80 -1.43 0.34
C TRP A 120 2.88 0.10 0.38
N TRP A 121 1.84 0.79 0.87
CA TRP A 121 1.86 2.24 1.05
C TRP A 121 3.01 2.70 1.96
N CYS A 122 3.25 1.99 3.07
CA CYS A 122 4.38 2.26 3.97
C CYS A 122 5.72 2.16 3.23
N GLY A 123 5.91 1.13 2.42
CA GLY A 123 7.09 0.96 1.58
C GLY A 123 7.27 2.08 0.56
N VAL A 124 6.21 2.43 -0.17
CA VAL A 124 6.23 3.53 -1.16
C VAL A 124 6.59 4.86 -0.50
N LEU A 125 5.92 5.20 0.60
CA LEU A 125 6.18 6.45 1.32
C LEU A 125 7.59 6.49 1.92
N THR A 126 8.12 5.35 2.41
CA THR A 126 9.52 5.23 2.84
C THR A 126 10.47 5.66 1.72
N ALA A 127 10.28 5.15 0.51
CA ALA A 127 11.14 5.48 -0.63
C ALA A 127 10.95 6.93 -1.12
N ILE A 128 9.70 7.41 -1.19
CA ILE A 128 9.40 8.77 -1.67
C ILE A 128 9.91 9.84 -0.70
N LEU A 129 9.76 9.62 0.62
CA LEU A 129 10.15 10.57 1.66
C LEU A 129 11.61 10.42 2.10
N GLY A 130 12.28 9.32 1.73
CA GLY A 130 13.68 9.06 2.09
C GLY A 130 13.88 8.83 3.58
N LYS A 131 12.87 8.33 4.30
CA LYS A 131 12.94 8.01 5.73
C LYS A 131 12.28 6.68 6.04
N GLU A 132 12.83 5.92 7.00
CA GLU A 132 12.23 4.65 7.42
C GLU A 132 10.91 4.90 8.14
N LEU A 133 9.88 4.20 7.70
CA LEU A 133 8.52 4.26 8.21
C LEU A 133 8.05 2.89 8.63
N GLU A 134 7.06 2.84 9.52
CA GLU A 134 6.39 1.62 9.93
C GLU A 134 4.88 1.84 10.10
N VAL A 135 4.10 0.82 9.82
CA VAL A 135 2.66 0.79 10.08
C VAL A 135 2.46 0.66 11.58
N LYS A 136 1.81 1.65 12.20
CA LYS A 136 1.51 1.66 13.64
C LYS A 136 0.18 1.01 13.96
N THR A 137 -0.87 1.43 13.25
CA THR A 137 -2.22 0.91 13.46
C THR A 137 -2.94 0.70 12.14
N VAL A 138 -3.78 -0.33 12.10
CA VAL A 138 -4.77 -0.54 11.03
C VAL A 138 -6.11 -0.83 11.69
N GLN A 139 -7.16 -0.20 11.20
CA GLN A 139 -8.53 -0.34 11.68
C GLN A 139 -9.47 -0.54 10.51
N TYR A 140 -10.48 -1.38 10.68
CA TYR A 140 -11.54 -1.58 9.70
C TYR A 140 -12.90 -1.24 10.30
N ASP A 141 -13.56 -0.25 9.71
CA ASP A 141 -14.96 0.09 10.00
C ASP A 141 -15.85 -0.59 8.95
N GLU A 142 -16.49 -1.69 9.34
CA GLU A 142 -17.36 -2.48 8.47
C GLU A 142 -18.57 -1.68 7.99
N LYS A 143 -19.15 -0.83 8.86
CA LYS A 143 -20.35 -0.04 8.52
C LYS A 143 -20.05 1.03 7.47
N ALA A 144 -18.91 1.68 7.60
CA ALA A 144 -18.44 2.70 6.65
C ALA A 144 -17.73 2.09 5.45
N ASN A 145 -17.44 0.78 5.47
CA ASN A 145 -16.56 0.10 4.51
C ASN A 145 -15.25 0.84 4.31
N LEU A 146 -14.61 1.19 5.43
CA LEU A 146 -13.46 2.09 5.51
C LEU A 146 -12.32 1.41 6.26
N MET A 147 -11.17 1.33 5.61
CA MET A 147 -9.90 0.99 6.24
C MET A 147 -9.14 2.26 6.61
N LYS A 148 -8.57 2.31 7.81
CA LYS A 148 -7.72 3.42 8.29
C LYS A 148 -6.37 2.91 8.74
N CYS A 149 -5.32 3.67 8.43
CA CYS A 149 -3.96 3.34 8.80
C CYS A 149 -3.21 4.57 9.32
N GLU A 150 -2.44 4.37 10.38
CA GLU A 150 -1.40 5.30 10.84
C GLU A 150 -0.03 4.74 10.48
N ILE A 151 0.77 5.54 9.79
CA ILE A 151 2.17 5.24 9.47
C ILE A 151 3.04 6.27 10.19
N VAL A 152 4.04 5.81 10.90
CA VAL A 152 4.92 6.65 11.73
C VAL A 152 6.39 6.46 11.35
N PRO A 153 7.25 7.46 11.64
CA PRO A 153 8.69 7.24 11.54
C PRO A 153 9.14 6.09 12.46
N ARG A 154 9.93 5.18 11.90
CA ARG A 154 10.51 4.10 12.68
C ARG A 154 11.55 4.67 13.64
N ARG A 155 11.41 4.41 14.92
CA ARG A 155 12.38 4.83 15.92
C ARG A 155 13.65 3.97 15.76
N SER A 156 14.81 4.62 15.65
CA SER A 156 16.09 3.93 15.79
C SER A 156 16.23 3.54 17.27
N GLU A 157 16.34 2.27 17.55
CA GLU A 157 16.75 1.78 18.87
C GLU A 157 18.24 2.08 19.11
#